data_ef300ffd33be952739188670b3ae0de5
#
_entry.id   ef300ffd33be952739188670b3ae0de5
#
_cell.length_a   1.000
_cell.length_b   1.000
_cell.length_c   1.000
_cell.angle_alpha   90.00
_cell.angle_beta   90.00
_cell.angle_gamma   90.00
#
_symmetry.space_group_name_H-M   'P 1'
#
loop_
_entity.id
_entity.type
_entity.pdbx_description
1 polymer ?
#
loop_
_entity_poly.entity_id
_entity_poly.type
_entity_poly.pdbx_seq_one_letter_code
_entity_poly.pdbx_strand_id
1 'polypeptide(L)'
;MNNKNAPASVNLVDVFQFLLHYWYLFVICVALCVGFAYYRYTQLPFIYESHATIIIKNPENSRQSVSLDRYSGLINHVDITNEMLQLRSRQLMTEVVKTLDTDVDYRYKEKLREVELYRRTPVRMFFPRDDASFADFAVNVVPRDGQTILLNRSEWDKESLTVTLGDTVLIDGHRLVFLPTATYDPFFYGREIKIRKVSPAAAAAAFVNGLSIKQDAEGSILQLAMQDYNLQRANDILNTLVDKYNEDAIQEK
;
A
#
# COMPACT_ATOMS: atom_id res chain seq x y z
N MET A 1 44.49 59.16 -2.84
CA MET A 1 44.17 57.73 -2.76
C MET A 1 42.88 57.60 -1.98
N ASN A 2 41.76 57.36 -2.71
CA ASN A 2 40.41 57.42 -2.17
C ASN A 2 39.94 55.97 -1.87
N ASN A 3 39.92 55.62 -0.60
CA ASN A 3 39.55 54.28 -0.16
C ASN A 3 38.02 54.17 -0.12
N LYS A 4 37.41 53.65 -1.22
CA LYS A 4 35.97 53.42 -1.38
C LYS A 4 35.58 51.96 -1.15
N ASN A 5 35.93 51.40 0.00
CA ASN A 5 35.44 50.09 0.40
C ASN A 5 35.00 50.13 1.86
N ALA A 6 34.00 50.93 2.17
CA ALA A 6 33.23 50.71 3.37
C ALA A 6 32.15 49.66 3.04
N PRO A 7 31.96 48.58 3.85
CA PRO A 7 30.86 47.66 3.64
C PRO A 7 29.56 48.44 3.82
N ALA A 8 28.69 48.32 2.80
CA ALA A 8 27.37 48.94 2.88
C ALA A 8 26.63 48.33 4.09
N SER A 9 26.48 49.12 5.12
CA SER A 9 25.62 48.76 6.26
C SER A 9 24.19 48.71 5.74
N VAL A 10 23.69 47.52 5.53
CA VAL A 10 22.29 47.31 5.13
C VAL A 10 21.42 47.73 6.29
N ASN A 11 20.80 48.89 6.19
CA ASN A 11 19.84 49.39 7.18
C ASN A 11 18.59 48.51 7.14
N LEU A 12 18.22 47.91 8.25
CA LEU A 12 17.01 47.11 8.39
C LEU A 12 15.73 47.84 7.96
N VAL A 13 15.73 49.18 8.12
CA VAL A 13 14.63 50.06 7.70
C VAL A 13 14.49 50.09 6.16
N ASP A 14 15.62 50.16 5.44
CA ASP A 14 15.61 50.19 3.98
C ASP A 14 15.13 48.84 3.40
N VAL A 15 15.51 47.71 4.01
CA VAL A 15 15.03 46.39 3.67
C VAL A 15 13.53 46.26 3.92
N PHE A 16 13.03 46.81 5.03
CA PHE A 16 11.61 46.78 5.36
C PHE A 16 10.78 47.67 4.42
N GLN A 17 11.27 48.86 4.04
CA GLN A 17 10.62 49.69 3.02
C GLN A 17 10.61 49.06 1.65
N PHE A 18 11.69 48.38 1.27
CA PHE A 18 11.76 47.63 -0.01
C PHE A 18 10.75 46.45 0.01
N LEU A 19 10.65 45.72 1.12
CA LEU A 19 9.68 44.63 1.28
C LEU A 19 8.23 45.14 1.23
N LEU A 20 7.94 46.27 1.83
CA LEU A 20 6.62 46.92 1.76
C LEU A 20 6.29 47.45 0.37
N HIS A 21 7.27 47.89 -0.41
CA HIS A 21 7.02 48.34 -1.77
C HIS A 21 6.70 47.19 -2.74
N TYR A 22 7.30 45.99 -2.52
CA TYR A 22 7.12 44.81 -3.38
C TYR A 22 6.21 43.75 -2.75
N TRP A 23 5.35 44.11 -1.78
CA TRP A 23 4.49 43.16 -1.06
C TRP A 23 3.63 42.30 -1.99
N TYR A 24 3.23 42.85 -3.16
CA TYR A 24 2.44 42.13 -4.15
C TYR A 24 3.18 40.93 -4.77
N LEU A 25 4.51 41.03 -4.93
CA LEU A 25 5.32 39.90 -5.39
C LEU A 25 5.32 38.77 -4.35
N PHE A 26 5.39 39.13 -3.09
CA PHE A 26 5.29 38.16 -2.01
C PHE A 26 3.94 37.46 -2.01
N VAL A 27 2.84 38.20 -2.16
CA VAL A 27 1.48 37.63 -2.24
C VAL A 27 1.34 36.70 -3.45
N ILE A 28 1.87 37.10 -4.63
CA ILE A 28 1.85 36.23 -5.83
C ILE A 28 2.65 34.95 -5.58
N CYS A 29 3.84 35.05 -4.99
CA CYS A 29 4.68 33.89 -4.68
C CYS A 29 3.97 32.93 -3.72
N VAL A 30 3.37 33.44 -2.66
CA VAL A 30 2.60 32.66 -1.70
C VAL A 30 1.39 32.00 -2.38
N ALA A 31 0.65 32.73 -3.23
CA ALA A 31 -0.50 32.19 -3.95
C ALA A 31 -0.09 31.06 -4.90
N LEU A 32 1.04 31.17 -5.59
CA LEU A 32 1.60 30.12 -6.45
C LEU A 32 2.02 28.91 -5.63
N CYS A 33 2.70 29.10 -4.50
CA CYS A 33 3.09 28.01 -3.61
C CYS A 33 1.89 27.26 -3.05
N VAL A 34 0.87 27.99 -2.57
CA VAL A 34 -0.39 27.39 -2.05
C VAL A 34 -1.14 26.67 -3.17
N GLY A 35 -1.24 27.27 -4.37
CA GLY A 35 -1.86 26.63 -5.54
C GLY A 35 -1.16 25.33 -5.93
N PHE A 36 0.18 25.34 -5.96
CA PHE A 36 0.96 24.14 -6.25
C PHE A 36 0.82 23.08 -5.14
N ALA A 37 0.86 23.47 -3.88
CA ALA A 37 0.66 22.57 -2.74
C ALA A 37 -0.75 21.95 -2.77
N TYR A 38 -1.78 22.74 -3.07
CA TYR A 38 -3.15 22.26 -3.23
C TYR A 38 -3.27 21.27 -4.40
N TYR A 39 -2.67 21.57 -5.53
CA TYR A 39 -2.63 20.67 -6.69
C TYR A 39 -1.97 19.33 -6.34
N ARG A 40 -0.82 19.37 -5.67
CA ARG A 40 -0.13 18.14 -5.19
C ARG A 40 -0.99 17.36 -4.19
N TYR A 41 -1.64 18.05 -3.25
CA TYR A 41 -2.53 17.43 -2.27
C TYR A 41 -3.71 16.71 -2.93
N THR A 42 -4.29 17.26 -3.99
CA THR A 42 -5.43 16.60 -4.68
C THR A 42 -5.03 15.33 -5.43
N GLN A 43 -3.74 15.11 -5.70
CA GLN A 43 -3.24 13.90 -6.36
C GLN A 43 -2.90 12.76 -5.41
N LEU A 44 -2.72 13.06 -4.11
CA LEU A 44 -2.34 12.03 -3.13
C LEU A 44 -3.49 11.03 -2.95
N PRO A 45 -3.20 9.72 -3.01
CA PRO A 45 -4.20 8.70 -2.70
C PRO A 45 -4.58 8.76 -1.21
N PHE A 46 -5.79 8.34 -0.90
CA PHE A 46 -6.21 8.18 0.49
C PHE A 46 -5.52 6.96 1.10
N ILE A 47 -5.03 7.13 2.33
CA ILE A 47 -4.48 6.05 3.14
C ILE A 47 -5.51 5.76 4.22
N TYR A 48 -5.91 4.51 4.31
CA TYR A 48 -6.82 3.99 5.33
C TYR A 48 -6.04 3.19 6.35
N GLU A 49 -6.51 3.17 7.58
CA GLU A 49 -5.93 2.37 8.63
C GLU A 49 -6.99 1.43 9.20
N SER A 50 -6.65 0.15 9.28
CA SER A 50 -7.47 -0.89 9.89
C SER A 50 -6.78 -1.38 11.14
N HIS A 51 -7.58 -1.76 12.16
CA HIS A 51 -7.08 -2.23 13.44
C HIS A 51 -7.62 -3.62 13.75
N ALA A 52 -6.77 -4.45 14.36
CA ALA A 52 -7.14 -5.72 14.95
C ALA A 52 -6.47 -5.85 16.32
N THR A 53 -7.13 -6.56 17.23
CA THR A 53 -6.59 -6.83 18.57
C THR A 53 -6.53 -8.33 18.78
N ILE A 54 -5.38 -8.84 19.18
CA ILE A 54 -5.17 -10.24 19.51
C ILE A 54 -4.72 -10.38 20.96
N ILE A 55 -5.18 -11.46 21.63
CA ILE A 55 -4.78 -11.80 22.98
C ILE A 55 -3.89 -13.04 22.89
N ILE A 56 -2.65 -12.91 23.34
CA ILE A 56 -1.72 -14.02 23.40
C ILE A 56 -1.96 -14.76 24.72
N LYS A 57 -2.44 -16.00 24.60
CA LYS A 57 -2.62 -16.90 25.76
C LYS A 57 -1.37 -17.76 25.90
N ASN A 58 -0.62 -17.55 26.95
CA ASN A 58 0.52 -18.40 27.28
C ASN A 58 0.00 -19.69 27.94
N PRO A 59 0.11 -20.87 27.30
CA PRO A 59 -0.43 -22.12 27.85
C PRO A 59 0.29 -22.60 29.12
N GLU A 60 1.49 -22.10 29.41
CA GLU A 60 2.27 -22.53 30.57
C GLU A 60 1.79 -21.94 31.90
N ASN A 61 1.05 -20.84 31.90
CA ASN A 61 0.53 -20.25 33.14
C ASN A 61 -0.66 -21.00 33.79
N SER A 62 -1.15 -22.09 33.17
CA SER A 62 -2.27 -22.88 33.76
C SER A 62 -1.83 -24.03 34.68
N ARG A 63 -0.55 -24.31 34.85
CA ARG A 63 -0.11 -25.52 35.58
C ARG A 63 0.92 -25.35 36.68
N GLN A 64 1.43 -24.16 37.03
CA GLN A 64 2.22 -24.06 38.31
C GLN A 64 2.37 -22.59 38.73
N SER A 65 1.41 -22.14 39.50
CA SER A 65 1.63 -21.11 40.50
C SER A 65 2.47 -21.72 41.60
N VAL A 66 3.63 -21.25 41.84
CA VAL A 66 4.29 -21.00 43.12
C VAL A 66 5.79 -20.83 42.88
N SER A 67 6.27 -19.67 43.28
CA SER A 67 7.67 -19.27 43.42
C SER A 67 8.46 -19.01 42.13
N LEU A 68 8.40 -17.75 41.69
CA LEU A 68 9.52 -16.99 41.12
C LEU A 68 9.02 -15.69 40.43
N ASP A 69 8.28 -14.89 41.18
CA ASP A 69 7.64 -13.63 40.73
C ASP A 69 8.60 -12.58 40.10
N ARG A 70 9.88 -12.75 40.27
CA ARG A 70 10.86 -11.81 39.65
C ARG A 70 11.38 -12.24 38.27
N TYR A 71 11.25 -13.51 37.90
CA TYR A 71 11.66 -14.03 36.59
C TYR A 71 10.51 -14.14 35.60
N SER A 72 9.27 -14.22 36.09
CA SER A 72 8.08 -14.35 35.22
C SER A 72 7.86 -13.11 34.31
N GLY A 73 8.19 -11.93 34.80
CA GLY A 73 8.09 -10.71 34.00
C GLY A 73 9.06 -10.66 32.81
N LEU A 74 10.28 -11.17 32.94
CA LEU A 74 11.27 -11.22 31.86
C LEU A 74 10.95 -12.30 30.84
N ILE A 75 10.45 -13.45 31.26
CA ILE A 75 10.06 -14.57 30.39
C ILE A 75 8.85 -14.17 29.55
N ASN A 76 7.82 -13.58 30.15
CA ASN A 76 6.63 -13.10 29.45
C ASN A 76 6.97 -12.03 28.39
N HIS A 77 7.93 -11.15 28.67
CA HIS A 77 8.38 -10.15 27.70
C HIS A 77 9.09 -10.75 26.48
N VAL A 78 9.90 -11.78 26.70
CA VAL A 78 10.60 -12.47 25.59
C VAL A 78 9.61 -13.19 24.70
N ASP A 79 8.62 -13.88 25.27
CA ASP A 79 7.61 -14.61 24.50
C ASP A 79 6.78 -13.65 23.64
N ILE A 80 6.29 -12.55 24.19
CA ILE A 80 5.51 -11.56 23.44
C ILE A 80 6.32 -10.89 22.32
N THR A 81 7.60 -10.63 22.56
CA THR A 81 8.49 -10.09 21.53
C THR A 81 8.68 -11.07 20.38
N ASN A 82 8.81 -12.36 20.67
CA ASN A 82 8.91 -13.40 19.65
C ASN A 82 7.63 -13.50 18.82
N GLU A 83 6.44 -13.45 19.46
CA GLU A 83 5.15 -13.43 18.77
C GLU A 83 4.99 -12.21 17.84
N MET A 84 5.42 -11.04 18.31
CA MET A 84 5.45 -9.83 17.49
C MET A 84 6.37 -9.98 16.27
N LEU A 85 7.53 -10.63 16.42
CA LEU A 85 8.45 -10.91 15.33
C LEU A 85 7.87 -11.93 14.35
N GLN A 86 7.19 -12.97 14.84
CA GLN A 86 6.52 -13.96 14.00
C GLN A 86 5.40 -13.32 13.18
N LEU A 87 4.54 -12.49 13.78
CA LEU A 87 3.51 -11.74 13.09
C LEU A 87 4.06 -10.76 12.04
N ARG A 88 5.28 -10.24 12.23
CA ARG A 88 5.99 -9.41 11.24
C ARG A 88 6.84 -10.22 10.26
N SER A 89 6.78 -11.54 10.32
CA SER A 89 7.55 -12.41 9.44
C SER A 89 7.13 -12.18 7.99
N ARG A 90 8.15 -12.03 7.12
CA ARG A 90 7.92 -11.96 5.67
C ARG A 90 7.35 -13.24 5.11
N GLN A 91 7.69 -14.38 5.70
CA GLN A 91 7.18 -15.68 5.28
C GLN A 91 5.67 -15.75 5.51
N LEU A 92 5.21 -15.46 6.72
CA LEU A 92 3.78 -15.43 7.08
C LEU A 92 3.01 -14.44 6.19
N MET A 93 3.54 -13.23 6.00
CA MET A 93 2.93 -12.24 5.12
C MET A 93 2.91 -12.69 3.65
N THR A 94 3.89 -13.45 3.19
CA THR A 94 3.90 -14.01 1.81
C THR A 94 2.76 -15.03 1.63
N GLU A 95 2.44 -15.81 2.65
CA GLU A 95 1.30 -16.72 2.64
C GLU A 95 -0.03 -15.98 2.61
N VAL A 96 -0.15 -14.90 3.39
CA VAL A 96 -1.30 -13.98 3.34
C VAL A 96 -1.48 -13.41 1.93
N VAL A 97 -0.41 -12.90 1.33
CA VAL A 97 -0.42 -12.36 -0.05
C VAL A 97 -0.90 -13.39 -1.05
N LYS A 98 -0.38 -14.62 -0.98
CA LYS A 98 -0.79 -15.73 -1.86
C LYS A 98 -2.24 -16.17 -1.65
N THR A 99 -2.72 -16.14 -0.39
CA THR A 99 -4.10 -16.52 -0.06
C THR A 99 -5.12 -15.49 -0.58
N LEU A 100 -4.75 -14.22 -0.56
CA LEU A 100 -5.62 -13.11 -0.96
C LEU A 100 -5.40 -12.64 -2.42
N ASP A 101 -4.41 -13.19 -3.14
CA ASP A 101 -3.97 -12.73 -4.46
C ASP A 101 -3.66 -11.22 -4.48
N THR A 102 -3.04 -10.69 -3.40
CA THR A 102 -2.74 -9.27 -3.25
C THR A 102 -1.37 -8.87 -3.82
N ASP A 103 -0.74 -9.75 -4.57
CA ASP A 103 0.44 -9.48 -5.39
C ASP A 103 0.08 -8.80 -6.72
N VAL A 104 -1.22 -8.62 -7.00
CA VAL A 104 -1.74 -7.86 -8.15
C VAL A 104 -2.51 -6.64 -7.67
N ASP A 105 -2.03 -5.46 -8.02
CA ASP A 105 -2.68 -4.18 -7.77
C ASP A 105 -3.55 -3.77 -8.96
N TYR A 106 -4.77 -3.31 -8.69
CA TYR A 106 -5.72 -2.80 -9.68
C TYR A 106 -6.06 -1.35 -9.36
N ARG A 107 -5.56 -0.41 -10.13
CA ARG A 107 -5.79 1.02 -9.91
C ARG A 107 -6.47 1.67 -11.07
N TYR A 108 -7.40 2.57 -10.80
CA TYR A 108 -7.94 3.44 -11.82
C TYR A 108 -7.82 4.90 -11.39
N LYS A 109 -7.76 5.80 -12.37
CA LYS A 109 -7.65 7.23 -12.12
C LYS A 109 -9.04 7.84 -12.01
N GLU A 110 -9.44 8.19 -10.80
CA GLU A 110 -10.66 8.97 -10.55
C GLU A 110 -10.30 10.45 -10.49
N LYS A 111 -10.65 11.20 -11.56
CA LYS A 111 -10.27 12.61 -11.71
C LYS A 111 -8.74 12.82 -11.65
N LEU A 112 -8.22 13.22 -10.51
CA LEU A 112 -6.79 13.49 -10.29
C LEU A 112 -6.10 12.47 -9.37
N ARG A 113 -6.85 11.54 -8.76
CA ARG A 113 -6.34 10.55 -7.81
C ARG A 113 -6.36 9.16 -8.37
N GLU A 114 -5.37 8.35 -7.99
CA GLU A 114 -5.39 6.92 -8.23
C GLU A 114 -6.11 6.22 -7.05
N VAL A 115 -7.08 5.37 -7.38
CA VAL A 115 -7.88 4.61 -6.43
C VAL A 115 -7.60 3.13 -6.63
N GLU A 116 -7.27 2.43 -5.55
CA GLU A 116 -7.10 0.99 -5.53
C GLU A 116 -8.46 0.29 -5.51
N LEU A 117 -8.70 -0.58 -6.48
CA LEU A 117 -9.99 -1.26 -6.65
C LEU A 117 -10.10 -2.56 -5.84
N TYR A 118 -8.99 -3.27 -5.66
CA TYR A 118 -8.94 -4.57 -4.99
C TYR A 118 -9.99 -5.54 -5.55
N ARG A 119 -10.99 -5.95 -4.73
CA ARG A 119 -12.09 -6.85 -5.16
C ARG A 119 -13.14 -6.19 -6.05
N ARG A 120 -13.13 -4.86 -6.16
CA ARG A 120 -14.07 -4.09 -7.01
C ARG A 120 -13.53 -3.86 -8.42
N THR A 121 -12.43 -4.51 -8.78
CA THR A 121 -11.92 -4.43 -10.16
C THR A 121 -12.92 -5.05 -11.15
N PRO A 122 -13.19 -4.41 -12.30
CA PRO A 122 -14.08 -4.99 -13.30
C PRO A 122 -13.43 -6.18 -14.02
N VAL A 123 -12.10 -6.19 -14.12
CA VAL A 123 -11.35 -7.23 -14.84
C VAL A 123 -10.33 -7.83 -13.90
N ARG A 124 -10.27 -9.15 -13.83
CA ARG A 124 -9.24 -9.89 -13.07
C ARG A 124 -8.27 -10.53 -14.03
N MET A 125 -6.99 -10.35 -13.76
CA MET A 125 -5.90 -10.95 -14.53
C MET A 125 -5.49 -12.28 -13.89
N PHE A 126 -5.41 -13.34 -14.73
CA PHE A 126 -4.94 -14.65 -14.32
C PHE A 126 -3.70 -15.05 -15.09
N PHE A 127 -2.79 -15.69 -14.41
CA PHE A 127 -1.63 -16.35 -15.00
C PHE A 127 -1.90 -17.85 -15.04
N PRO A 128 -1.81 -18.53 -16.22
CA PRO A 128 -1.77 -19.98 -16.27
C PRO A 128 -0.58 -20.49 -15.46
N ARG A 129 -0.74 -21.65 -14.84
CA ARG A 129 0.12 -22.19 -13.75
C ARG A 129 1.63 -22.20 -13.97
N ASP A 130 2.11 -22.10 -15.21
CA ASP A 130 3.53 -22.28 -15.54
C ASP A 130 4.38 -21.02 -15.41
N ASP A 131 3.76 -19.83 -15.23
CA ASP A 131 4.44 -18.55 -15.23
C ASP A 131 4.43 -17.83 -13.86
N ALA A 132 4.31 -18.57 -12.76
CA ALA A 132 4.25 -18.01 -11.39
C ALA A 132 5.54 -17.28 -10.94
N SER A 133 6.60 -17.28 -11.74
CA SER A 133 7.88 -16.61 -11.44
C SER A 133 7.93 -15.15 -11.86
N PHE A 134 6.78 -14.54 -12.18
CA PHE A 134 6.71 -13.16 -12.60
C PHE A 134 7.15 -12.18 -11.50
N ALA A 135 8.23 -11.51 -11.76
CA ALA A 135 8.61 -10.30 -11.06
C ALA A 135 8.28 -9.10 -11.96
N ASP A 136 7.51 -8.18 -11.45
CA ASP A 136 7.15 -6.88 -12.05
C ASP A 136 6.59 -6.91 -13.51
N PHE A 137 5.30 -7.03 -13.59
CA PHE A 137 4.52 -6.86 -14.81
C PHE A 137 3.50 -5.74 -14.61
N ALA A 138 3.37 -4.87 -15.62
CA ALA A 138 2.39 -3.81 -15.62
C ALA A 138 1.71 -3.69 -16.98
N VAL A 139 0.39 -3.55 -16.97
CA VAL A 139 -0.43 -3.37 -18.16
C VAL A 139 -1.60 -2.45 -17.86
N ASN A 140 -1.94 -1.60 -18.83
CA ASN A 140 -3.12 -0.76 -18.75
C ASN A 140 -4.25 -1.41 -19.54
N VAL A 141 -5.39 -1.57 -18.89
CA VAL A 141 -6.59 -2.22 -19.47
C VAL A 141 -7.70 -1.19 -19.57
N VAL A 142 -8.30 -1.06 -20.74
CA VAL A 142 -9.46 -0.19 -20.96
C VAL A 142 -10.64 -1.05 -21.42
N PRO A 143 -11.66 -1.30 -20.57
CA PRO A 143 -12.89 -1.97 -20.98
C PRO A 143 -13.59 -1.17 -22.09
N ARG A 144 -13.99 -1.81 -23.16
CA ARG A 144 -14.70 -1.18 -24.29
C ARG A 144 -16.18 -1.47 -24.29
N ASP A 145 -16.49 -2.74 -24.13
CA ASP A 145 -17.87 -3.25 -24.15
C ASP A 145 -17.97 -4.48 -23.24
N GLY A 146 -19.08 -5.21 -23.28
CA GLY A 146 -19.33 -6.38 -22.43
C GLY A 146 -18.38 -7.55 -22.64
N GLN A 147 -17.54 -7.54 -23.69
CA GLN A 147 -16.73 -8.70 -24.11
C GLN A 147 -15.29 -8.33 -24.47
N THR A 148 -15.00 -7.07 -24.77
CA THR A 148 -13.69 -6.67 -25.29
C THR A 148 -12.99 -5.62 -24.41
N ILE A 149 -11.69 -5.77 -24.32
CA ILE A 149 -10.80 -4.85 -23.63
C ILE A 149 -9.69 -4.39 -24.56
N LEU A 150 -9.22 -3.17 -24.38
CA LEU A 150 -8.00 -2.69 -24.99
C LEU A 150 -6.86 -2.82 -23.96
N LEU A 151 -5.75 -3.37 -24.40
CA LEU A 151 -4.51 -3.47 -23.64
C LEU A 151 -3.50 -2.47 -24.17
N ASN A 152 -2.99 -1.62 -23.29
CA ASN A 152 -1.90 -0.70 -23.58
C ASN A 152 -0.71 -1.06 -22.68
N ARG A 153 0.46 -1.26 -23.26
CA ARG A 153 1.68 -1.63 -22.52
C ARG A 153 2.20 -0.50 -21.65
N SER A 154 2.04 0.74 -22.09
CA SER A 154 2.55 1.94 -21.44
C SER A 154 1.68 3.13 -21.81
N GLU A 155 1.67 4.19 -20.98
CA GLU A 155 1.05 5.48 -21.32
C GLU A 155 1.62 6.10 -22.62
N TRP A 156 2.79 5.65 -23.05
CA TRP A 156 3.52 6.16 -24.22
C TRP A 156 3.41 5.27 -25.45
N ASP A 157 2.91 4.04 -25.30
CA ASP A 157 2.80 3.08 -26.40
C ASP A 157 1.45 3.24 -27.10
N LYS A 158 1.49 3.61 -28.37
CA LYS A 158 0.29 3.82 -29.19
C LYS A 158 -0.31 2.52 -29.75
N GLU A 159 0.36 1.40 -29.56
CA GLU A 159 -0.13 0.11 -30.03
C GLU A 159 -1.07 -0.50 -28.99
N SER A 160 -2.36 -0.26 -29.17
CA SER A 160 -3.40 -0.92 -28.38
C SER A 160 -3.77 -2.26 -28.97
N LEU A 161 -3.68 -3.31 -28.19
CA LEU A 161 -4.14 -4.66 -28.56
C LEU A 161 -5.59 -4.84 -28.09
N THR A 162 -6.50 -5.13 -29.03
CA THR A 162 -7.88 -5.50 -28.68
C THR A 162 -7.94 -7.00 -28.34
N VAL A 163 -8.47 -7.31 -27.16
CA VAL A 163 -8.55 -8.67 -26.65
C VAL A 163 -9.96 -8.96 -26.19
N THR A 164 -10.43 -10.19 -26.45
CA THR A 164 -11.69 -10.70 -25.93
C THR A 164 -11.48 -11.22 -24.50
N LEU A 165 -12.41 -10.92 -23.60
CA LEU A 165 -12.38 -11.46 -22.24
C LEU A 165 -12.51 -12.98 -22.26
N GLY A 166 -11.65 -13.66 -21.51
CA GLY A 166 -11.56 -15.12 -21.48
C GLY A 166 -10.53 -15.73 -22.43
N ASP A 167 -10.05 -14.98 -23.42
CA ASP A 167 -9.01 -15.44 -24.31
C ASP A 167 -7.61 -15.35 -23.69
N THR A 168 -6.74 -16.29 -24.10
CA THR A 168 -5.33 -16.27 -23.68
C THR A 168 -4.55 -15.33 -24.60
N VAL A 169 -3.90 -14.36 -24.01
CA VAL A 169 -3.08 -13.37 -24.70
C VAL A 169 -1.61 -13.54 -24.32
N LEU A 170 -0.73 -13.41 -25.31
CA LEU A 170 0.71 -13.42 -25.09
C LEU A 170 1.22 -11.98 -25.02
N ILE A 171 1.66 -11.54 -23.83
CA ILE A 171 2.26 -10.20 -23.62
C ILE A 171 3.63 -10.41 -22.98
N ASP A 172 4.68 -9.85 -23.60
CA ASP A 172 6.06 -9.95 -23.14
C ASP A 172 6.57 -11.41 -22.94
N GLY A 173 6.06 -12.34 -23.77
CA GLY A 173 6.39 -13.76 -23.66
C GLY A 173 5.55 -14.53 -22.64
N HIS A 174 4.60 -13.89 -21.99
CA HIS A 174 3.79 -14.44 -20.92
C HIS A 174 2.34 -14.64 -21.34
N ARG A 175 1.78 -15.76 -20.96
CA ARG A 175 0.37 -16.08 -21.23
C ARG A 175 -0.50 -15.51 -20.14
N LEU A 176 -1.42 -14.65 -20.49
CA LEU A 176 -2.35 -13.97 -19.59
C LEU A 176 -3.78 -14.22 -20.02
N VAL A 177 -4.68 -14.32 -19.06
CA VAL A 177 -6.12 -14.37 -19.28
C VAL A 177 -6.78 -13.29 -18.47
N PHE A 178 -7.64 -12.50 -19.10
CA PHE A 178 -8.43 -11.47 -18.45
C PHE A 178 -9.88 -11.94 -18.34
N LEU A 179 -10.39 -12.06 -17.11
CA LEU A 179 -11.76 -12.47 -16.85
C LEU A 179 -12.59 -11.30 -16.32
N PRO A 180 -13.85 -11.17 -16.77
CA PRO A 180 -14.76 -10.21 -16.20
C PRO A 180 -15.14 -10.63 -14.77
N THR A 181 -15.30 -9.65 -13.89
CA THR A 181 -15.81 -9.86 -12.53
C THR A 181 -17.28 -9.48 -12.44
N ALA A 182 -17.91 -9.73 -11.29
CA ALA A 182 -19.28 -9.28 -11.02
C ALA A 182 -19.45 -7.75 -11.06
N THR A 183 -18.34 -7.01 -10.95
CA THR A 183 -18.31 -5.54 -11.01
C THR A 183 -17.98 -5.01 -12.41
N TYR A 184 -18.01 -5.86 -13.44
CA TYR A 184 -17.86 -5.44 -14.83
C TYR A 184 -19.11 -4.66 -15.28
N ASP A 185 -19.02 -3.35 -15.21
CA ASP A 185 -20.12 -2.40 -15.39
C ASP A 185 -19.77 -1.38 -16.47
N PRO A 186 -20.75 -0.88 -17.25
CA PRO A 186 -20.57 0.23 -18.21
C PRO A 186 -19.90 1.48 -17.63
N PHE A 187 -19.95 1.67 -16.30
CA PHE A 187 -19.20 2.72 -15.62
C PHE A 187 -17.69 2.72 -15.95
N PHE A 188 -17.12 1.54 -16.14
CA PHE A 188 -15.68 1.40 -16.43
C PHE A 188 -15.34 1.50 -17.92
N TYR A 189 -16.34 1.55 -18.82
CA TYR A 189 -16.04 1.63 -20.26
C TYR A 189 -15.31 2.91 -20.62
N GLY A 190 -14.20 2.75 -21.36
CA GLY A 190 -13.32 3.84 -21.73
C GLY A 190 -12.43 4.38 -20.60
N ARG A 191 -12.49 3.79 -19.39
CA ARG A 191 -11.62 4.16 -18.26
C ARG A 191 -10.39 3.26 -18.22
N GLU A 192 -9.24 3.86 -18.04
CA GLU A 192 -7.98 3.14 -17.93
C GLU A 192 -7.80 2.56 -16.54
N ILE A 193 -7.57 1.26 -16.47
CA ILE A 193 -7.26 0.52 -15.26
C ILE A 193 -5.82 0.05 -15.36
N LYS A 194 -4.99 0.52 -14.45
CA LYS A 194 -3.59 0.09 -14.34
C LYS A 194 -3.56 -1.19 -13.52
N ILE A 195 -3.07 -2.25 -14.10
CA ILE A 195 -2.86 -3.54 -13.43
C ILE A 195 -1.36 -3.71 -13.26
N ARG A 196 -0.92 -3.91 -12.04
CA ARG A 196 0.48 -4.18 -11.73
C ARG A 196 0.59 -5.45 -10.90
N LYS A 197 1.37 -6.41 -11.38
CA LYS A 197 1.75 -7.59 -10.61
C LYS A 197 3.19 -7.45 -10.14
N VAL A 198 3.41 -7.82 -8.89
CA VAL A 198 4.75 -7.90 -8.30
C VAL A 198 4.97 -9.32 -7.77
N SER A 199 6.21 -9.67 -7.43
CA SER A 199 6.45 -10.96 -6.77
C SER A 199 5.74 -11.00 -5.40
N PRO A 200 5.20 -12.16 -4.97
CA PRO A 200 4.56 -12.27 -3.66
C PRO A 200 5.45 -11.81 -2.50
N ALA A 201 6.78 -12.05 -2.61
CA ALA A 201 7.73 -11.60 -1.61
C ALA A 201 7.89 -10.07 -1.58
N ALA A 202 7.83 -9.39 -2.74
CA ALA A 202 7.89 -7.93 -2.81
C ALA A 202 6.60 -7.31 -2.26
N ALA A 203 5.43 -7.87 -2.58
CA ALA A 203 4.16 -7.45 -2.01
C ALA A 203 4.15 -7.63 -0.48
N ALA A 204 4.59 -8.80 0.02
CA ALA A 204 4.70 -9.06 1.44
C ALA A 204 5.62 -8.07 2.15
N ALA A 205 6.76 -7.72 1.56
CA ALA A 205 7.67 -6.72 2.14
C ALA A 205 7.00 -5.33 2.23
N ALA A 206 6.21 -4.94 1.23
CA ALA A 206 5.45 -3.68 1.27
C ALA A 206 4.40 -3.69 2.39
N PHE A 207 3.64 -4.78 2.54
CA PHE A 207 2.62 -4.91 3.58
C PHE A 207 3.23 -4.98 4.99
N VAL A 208 4.36 -5.67 5.18
CA VAL A 208 5.09 -5.67 6.47
C VAL A 208 5.52 -4.26 6.87
N ASN A 209 5.90 -3.41 5.93
CA ASN A 209 6.24 -2.01 6.20
C ASN A 209 5.01 -1.17 6.60
N GLY A 210 3.82 -1.51 6.07
CA GLY A 210 2.55 -0.88 6.45
C GLY A 210 1.94 -1.42 7.76
N LEU A 211 2.47 -2.54 8.29
CA LEU A 211 1.98 -3.18 9.50
C LEU A 211 2.68 -2.61 10.74
N SER A 212 1.90 -2.06 11.65
CA SER A 212 2.34 -1.64 12.99
C SER A 212 1.79 -2.60 14.03
N ILE A 213 2.63 -3.09 14.91
CA ILE A 213 2.25 -3.94 16.04
C ILE A 213 2.70 -3.26 17.32
N LYS A 214 1.76 -3.08 18.25
CA LYS A 214 2.03 -2.47 19.56
C LYS A 214 1.50 -3.39 20.66
N GLN A 215 2.29 -3.53 21.71
CA GLN A 215 1.85 -4.21 22.93
C GLN A 215 1.09 -3.21 23.79
N ASP A 216 -0.04 -3.62 24.37
CA ASP A 216 -0.74 -2.82 25.35
C ASP A 216 -0.01 -2.88 26.71
N ALA A 217 -0.18 -1.84 27.52
CA ALA A 217 0.50 -1.69 28.82
C ALA A 217 0.25 -2.85 29.81
N GLU A 218 -0.82 -3.59 29.63
CA GLU A 218 -1.23 -4.73 30.49
C GLU A 218 -0.82 -6.12 29.97
N GLY A 219 0.12 -6.20 29.06
CA GLY A 219 0.99 -7.39 28.91
C GLY A 219 0.63 -8.42 27.84
N SER A 220 -0.60 -8.89 27.71
CA SER A 220 -0.94 -10.02 26.82
C SER A 220 -1.74 -9.63 25.56
N ILE A 221 -1.96 -8.34 25.37
CA ILE A 221 -2.76 -7.81 24.28
C ILE A 221 -1.84 -7.16 23.25
N LEU A 222 -1.94 -7.59 21.99
CA LEU A 222 -1.29 -6.95 20.87
C LEU A 222 -2.32 -6.21 20.01
N GLN A 223 -2.04 -4.96 19.73
CA GLN A 223 -2.79 -4.11 18.81
C GLN A 223 -2.06 -4.09 17.47
N LEU A 224 -2.71 -4.59 16.44
CA LEU A 224 -2.23 -4.57 15.06
C LEU A 224 -2.92 -3.42 14.33
N ALA A 225 -2.15 -2.63 13.58
CA ALA A 225 -2.68 -1.60 12.69
C ALA A 225 -2.06 -1.77 11.31
N MET A 226 -2.89 -1.75 10.27
CA MET A 226 -2.49 -1.90 8.88
C MET A 226 -2.87 -0.67 8.08
N GLN A 227 -1.88 -0.01 7.47
CA GLN A 227 -2.11 1.11 6.56
C GLN A 227 -2.10 0.63 5.11
N ASP A 228 -3.16 0.96 4.38
CA ASP A 228 -3.32 0.59 2.97
C ASP A 228 -4.14 1.63 2.20
N TYR A 229 -4.06 1.61 0.88
CA TYR A 229 -4.85 2.45 -0.01
C TYR A 229 -6.30 1.97 -0.18
N ASN A 230 -6.62 0.77 0.32
CA ASN A 230 -7.96 0.19 0.30
C ASN A 230 -8.30 -0.40 1.67
N LEU A 231 -9.36 0.12 2.30
CA LEU A 231 -9.77 -0.31 3.64
C LEU A 231 -10.17 -1.80 3.69
N GLN A 232 -10.85 -2.30 2.65
CA GLN A 232 -11.26 -3.70 2.59
C GLN A 232 -10.03 -4.61 2.50
N ARG A 233 -9.02 -4.24 1.69
CA ARG A 233 -7.75 -4.96 1.59
C ARG A 233 -7.01 -4.97 2.92
N ALA A 234 -6.93 -3.83 3.61
CA ALA A 234 -6.32 -3.75 4.94
C ALA A 234 -6.99 -4.69 5.95
N ASN A 235 -8.33 -4.73 5.97
CA ASN A 235 -9.09 -5.63 6.83
C ASN A 235 -8.84 -7.10 6.49
N ASP A 236 -8.91 -7.44 5.18
CA ASP A 236 -8.71 -8.82 4.73
C ASP A 236 -7.28 -9.30 5.05
N ILE A 237 -6.26 -8.44 4.88
CA ILE A 237 -4.86 -8.76 5.25
C ILE A 237 -4.73 -9.01 6.75
N LEU A 238 -5.27 -8.13 7.61
CA LEU A 238 -5.19 -8.32 9.06
C LEU A 238 -5.89 -9.59 9.52
N ASN A 239 -7.10 -9.87 9.03
CA ASN A 239 -7.85 -11.06 9.38
C ASN A 239 -7.11 -12.32 8.94
N THR A 240 -6.67 -12.37 7.68
CA THR A 240 -5.93 -13.53 7.15
C THR A 240 -4.59 -13.71 7.85
N LEU A 241 -3.91 -12.63 8.24
CA LEU A 241 -2.67 -12.69 9.01
C LEU A 241 -2.89 -13.37 10.37
N VAL A 242 -3.97 -12.97 11.07
CA VAL A 242 -4.33 -13.59 12.36
C VAL A 242 -4.73 -15.06 12.19
N ASP A 243 -5.48 -15.38 11.11
CA ASP A 243 -5.87 -16.75 10.83
C ASP A 243 -4.64 -17.64 10.54
N LYS A 244 -3.72 -17.17 9.70
CA LYS A 244 -2.49 -17.89 9.38
C LYS A 244 -1.57 -18.05 10.59
N TYR A 245 -1.43 -17.01 11.39
CA TYR A 245 -0.70 -17.09 12.66
C TYR A 245 -1.28 -18.16 13.59
N ASN A 246 -2.61 -18.24 13.73
CA ASN A 246 -3.27 -19.25 14.54
C ASN A 246 -3.10 -20.67 13.97
N GLU A 247 -3.13 -20.82 12.62
CA GLU A 247 -2.86 -22.11 11.96
C GLU A 247 -1.44 -22.60 12.27
N ASP A 248 -0.43 -21.74 12.14
CA ASP A 248 0.98 -22.08 12.45
C ASP A 248 1.15 -22.48 13.92
N ALA A 249 0.55 -21.71 14.85
CA ALA A 249 0.62 -21.99 16.28
C ALA A 249 -0.03 -23.34 16.67
N ILE A 250 -0.96 -23.86 15.87
CA ILE A 250 -1.58 -25.17 16.08
C ILE A 250 -0.70 -26.30 15.51
N GLN A 251 0.01 -26.06 14.41
CA GLN A 251 0.86 -27.06 13.76
C GLN A 251 2.16 -27.35 14.53
N GLU A 252 2.64 -26.37 15.31
CA GLU A 252 3.85 -26.50 16.13
C GLU A 252 3.65 -27.23 17.46
N LYS A 253 2.41 -27.64 17.79
CA LYS A 253 2.05 -28.39 19.00
C LYS A 253 1.83 -29.86 18.75
#